data_6d861d620e092de15afdf6dacff27533
#
_entry.id   6d861d620e092de15afdf6dacff27533
#
_cell.length_a   1.000
_cell.length_b   1.000
_cell.length_c   1.000
_cell.angle_alpha   90.00
_cell.angle_beta   90.00
_cell.angle_gamma   90.00
#
_symmetry.space_group_name_H-M   'P 1'
#
loop_
_entity.id
_entity.type
_entity.pdbx_description
1 polymer ?
#
loop_
_entity_poly.entity_id
_entity_poly.type
_entity_poly.pdbx_seq_one_letter_code
_entity_poly.pdbx_strand_id
1 'polypeptide(L)'
;MSTSNGVTGVTEITKHLKNDSGFDRLMTGMFDLYNRYGRCFSAVRLPRPSLEEERALSNLFKRDYYDQALIRISLAEFERQLQKVFMYDEGLDAILTAYFGRSVIAQAEPRSDARRYKDAFTRTIRDDVLPKYDDSPASLWLEEMMSHMRRTYRYWADQFLHEPDAVLEMVQIICNIYNVLPKEGQLVRLSDFATQHLSNSRALDFHSPLGPLFLRALSYRHDASVPSVLEDSIRLYLQAGLLSDGVLSHVTIRGVKAEDEACAFYDQLGEAHVLTLENICRLGAASAYGDKVFIVESSYVFSALCERLSGHNCTLVCTGDGFNAAVERLLDLLIKSGAVLYYAGNIDYKGLTIADKLYQCYGKLFNPWRYSKADYELLSVGNEYLLPDDRKDLAMHNEELAAMLSLLRKTGKSASSLPLVGLFAEDICAMLNLE
;
A
#
# COMPACT_ATOMS: atom_id res chain seq x y z
N MET A 1 43.72 23.83 17.81
CA MET A 1 42.98 22.78 18.51
C MET A 1 41.94 22.29 17.54
N SER A 2 42.21 21.15 16.89
CA SER A 2 41.40 20.55 15.86
C SER A 2 40.30 19.72 16.52
N THR A 3 39.08 20.04 16.32
CA THR A 3 37.91 19.21 16.68
C THR A 3 37.84 18.08 15.66
N SER A 4 38.29 16.89 16.03
CA SER A 4 38.04 15.66 15.28
C SER A 4 36.53 15.30 15.42
N ASN A 5 35.77 15.49 14.36
CA ASN A 5 34.48 14.84 14.21
C ASN A 5 34.69 13.32 14.18
N GLY A 6 34.29 12.62 15.25
CA GLY A 6 34.57 11.20 15.41
C GLY A 6 33.70 10.36 14.50
N VAL A 7 34.29 9.87 13.45
CA VAL A 7 33.82 8.67 12.74
C VAL A 7 34.03 7.49 13.68
N THR A 8 32.96 6.82 14.08
CA THR A 8 33.02 5.64 14.96
C THR A 8 33.67 4.50 14.17
N GLY A 9 34.84 4.05 14.56
CA GLY A 9 35.60 3.01 13.85
C GLY A 9 34.90 1.63 13.98
N VAL A 10 35.15 0.74 13.01
CA VAL A 10 34.67 -0.67 12.97
C VAL A 10 34.85 -1.39 14.30
N THR A 11 35.97 -1.10 15.02
CA THR A 11 36.31 -1.72 16.33
C THR A 11 35.26 -1.35 17.41
N GLU A 12 34.80 -0.11 17.46
CA GLU A 12 33.81 0.32 18.45
C GLU A 12 32.41 -0.23 18.13
N ILE A 13 32.04 -0.25 16.85
CA ILE A 13 30.79 -0.86 16.40
C ILE A 13 30.77 -2.34 16.75
N THR A 14 31.87 -3.05 16.42
CA THR A 14 32.03 -4.47 16.72
C THR A 14 31.95 -4.75 18.20
N LYS A 15 32.56 -3.91 19.04
CA LYS A 15 32.51 -4.02 20.50
C LYS A 15 31.06 -3.81 20.99
N HIS A 16 30.34 -2.83 20.44
CA HIS A 16 28.93 -2.59 20.78
C HIS A 16 28.08 -3.81 20.46
N LEU A 17 28.20 -4.38 19.26
CA LEU A 17 27.46 -5.55 18.82
C LEU A 17 27.80 -6.82 19.63
N LYS A 18 29.07 -7.01 20.04
CA LYS A 18 29.50 -8.13 20.88
C LYS A 18 29.05 -8.02 22.34
N ASN A 19 28.82 -6.81 22.84
CA ASN A 19 28.43 -6.61 24.22
C ASN A 19 26.90 -6.85 24.44
N ASP A 20 26.11 -7.02 23.38
CA ASP A 20 24.70 -7.35 23.47
C ASP A 20 24.42 -8.67 22.76
N SER A 21 24.17 -9.74 23.54
CA SER A 21 23.89 -11.11 23.06
C SER A 21 22.68 -11.18 22.11
N GLY A 22 21.80 -10.16 22.15
CA GLY A 22 20.67 -10.05 21.23
C GLY A 22 21.05 -9.92 19.75
N PHE A 23 22.31 -9.63 19.43
CA PHE A 23 22.79 -9.59 18.05
C PHE A 23 23.46 -10.90 17.58
N ASP A 24 23.79 -11.83 18.46
CA ASP A 24 24.65 -12.98 18.12
C ASP A 24 24.07 -13.84 16.98
N ARG A 25 22.79 -14.18 17.07
CA ARG A 25 22.12 -15.02 16.05
C ARG A 25 21.94 -14.27 14.74
N LEU A 26 21.66 -12.96 14.79
CA LEU A 26 21.61 -12.11 13.63
C LEU A 26 22.97 -12.00 12.95
N MET A 27 24.05 -11.72 13.70
CA MET A 27 25.40 -11.59 13.18
C MET A 27 25.89 -12.90 12.57
N THR A 28 25.62 -14.05 13.21
CA THR A 28 25.92 -15.37 12.66
C THR A 28 25.20 -15.59 11.32
N GLY A 29 23.90 -15.33 11.28
CA GLY A 29 23.13 -15.44 10.05
C GLY A 29 23.62 -14.50 8.95
N MET A 30 24.02 -13.26 9.30
CA MET A 30 24.58 -12.31 8.34
C MET A 30 25.96 -12.75 7.81
N PHE A 31 26.81 -13.29 8.68
CA PHE A 31 28.12 -13.81 8.28
C PHE A 31 27.97 -14.98 7.30
N ASP A 32 27.07 -15.91 7.59
CA ASP A 32 26.81 -17.08 6.73
C ASP A 32 26.22 -16.65 5.37
N LEU A 33 25.25 -15.72 5.38
CA LEU A 33 24.67 -15.19 4.16
C LEU A 33 25.69 -14.39 3.34
N TYR A 34 26.54 -13.58 3.99
CA TYR A 34 27.55 -12.80 3.30
C TYR A 34 28.62 -13.68 2.67
N ASN A 35 29.10 -14.71 3.39
CA ASN A 35 30.04 -15.67 2.84
C ASN A 35 29.48 -16.46 1.68
N ARG A 36 28.18 -16.79 1.74
CA ARG A 36 27.51 -17.61 0.72
C ARG A 36 27.13 -16.80 -0.53
N TYR A 37 26.68 -15.56 -0.35
CA TYR A 37 26.01 -14.77 -1.40
C TYR A 37 26.57 -13.37 -1.61
N GLY A 38 27.56 -12.93 -0.85
CA GLY A 38 28.08 -11.58 -0.89
C GLY A 38 27.06 -10.52 -0.42
N ARG A 39 27.17 -9.29 -0.97
CA ARG A 39 26.27 -8.16 -0.64
C ARG A 39 24.83 -8.29 -1.18
N CYS A 40 24.51 -9.36 -1.90
CA CYS A 40 23.22 -9.46 -2.59
C CYS A 40 22.08 -9.75 -1.61
N PHE A 41 21.09 -8.91 -1.61
CA PHE A 41 19.66 -8.95 -1.23
C PHE A 41 19.14 -10.03 -0.24
N SER A 42 19.99 -10.78 0.41
CA SER A 42 19.61 -11.81 1.38
C SER A 42 19.16 -11.18 2.69
N ALA A 43 18.29 -11.85 3.42
CA ALA A 43 17.82 -11.45 4.73
C ALA A 43 17.94 -12.58 5.73
N VAL A 44 18.46 -12.28 6.91
CA VAL A 44 18.42 -13.18 8.06
C VAL A 44 16.99 -13.28 8.56
N ARG A 45 16.57 -14.51 8.84
CA ARG A 45 15.27 -14.82 9.45
C ARG A 45 15.52 -15.29 10.87
N LEU A 46 14.91 -14.63 11.83
CA LEU A 46 14.94 -14.98 13.24
C LEU A 46 13.55 -15.47 13.66
N PRO A 47 13.28 -16.78 13.53
CA PRO A 47 12.01 -17.35 13.99
C PRO A 47 12.00 -17.40 15.53
N ARG A 48 10.88 -17.07 16.14
CA ARG A 48 10.67 -17.01 17.59
C ARG A 48 11.82 -16.28 18.29
N PRO A 49 11.99 -14.98 18.03
CA PRO A 49 13.10 -14.22 18.62
C PRO A 49 12.98 -14.23 20.16
N SER A 50 14.15 -14.17 20.83
CA SER A 50 14.18 -14.00 22.28
C SER A 50 13.91 -12.55 22.67
N LEU A 51 13.50 -12.29 23.89
CA LEU A 51 13.32 -10.92 24.42
C LEU A 51 14.57 -10.05 24.30
N GLU A 52 15.77 -10.66 24.38
CA GLU A 52 17.04 -9.96 24.18
C GLU A 52 17.20 -9.55 22.72
N GLU A 53 16.88 -10.44 21.77
CA GLU A 53 16.91 -10.15 20.33
C GLU A 53 15.91 -9.06 19.95
N GLU A 54 14.66 -9.17 20.42
CA GLU A 54 13.62 -8.16 20.20
C GLU A 54 14.04 -6.79 20.72
N ARG A 55 14.58 -6.74 21.95
CA ARG A 55 15.09 -5.50 22.57
C ARG A 55 16.26 -4.90 21.78
N ALA A 56 17.26 -5.72 21.44
CA ALA A 56 18.45 -5.27 20.72
C ALA A 56 18.09 -4.69 19.35
N LEU A 57 17.21 -5.38 18.62
CA LEU A 57 16.75 -4.95 17.30
C LEU A 57 15.84 -3.71 17.37
N SER A 58 14.92 -3.66 18.34
CA SER A 58 14.06 -2.48 18.54
C SER A 58 14.91 -1.24 18.88
N ASN A 59 15.95 -1.41 19.68
CA ASN A 59 16.86 -0.33 20.03
C ASN A 59 17.71 0.16 18.83
N LEU A 60 18.22 -0.77 18.03
CA LEU A 60 19.05 -0.43 16.87
C LEU A 60 18.20 0.23 15.76
N PHE A 61 17.08 -0.38 15.39
CA PHE A 61 16.26 0.05 14.25
C PHE A 61 15.25 1.16 14.59
N LYS A 62 15.07 1.46 15.89
CA LYS A 62 14.03 2.39 16.36
C LYS A 62 12.63 2.00 15.87
N ARG A 63 12.36 0.71 15.82
CA ARG A 63 11.12 0.07 15.41
C ARG A 63 10.72 -0.98 16.44
N ASP A 64 9.43 -1.21 16.62
CA ASP A 64 8.92 -2.23 17.51
C ASP A 64 9.01 -3.62 16.87
N TYR A 65 9.77 -4.51 17.53
CA TYR A 65 9.95 -5.91 17.15
C TYR A 65 9.43 -6.90 18.20
N TYR A 66 8.77 -6.41 19.25
CA TYR A 66 8.25 -7.26 20.31
C TYR A 66 7.10 -8.16 19.84
N ASP A 67 7.03 -9.37 20.39
CA ASP A 67 5.99 -10.38 20.12
C ASP A 67 5.84 -10.81 18.64
N GLN A 68 6.87 -10.62 17.83
CA GLN A 68 6.87 -11.07 16.44
C GLN A 68 7.25 -12.55 16.35
N ALA A 69 6.43 -13.37 15.69
CA ALA A 69 6.75 -14.78 15.44
C ALA A 69 8.00 -14.98 14.56
N LEU A 70 8.33 -13.99 13.72
CA LEU A 70 9.46 -14.01 12.80
C LEU A 70 9.94 -12.58 12.55
N ILE A 71 11.21 -12.31 12.84
CA ILE A 71 11.89 -11.07 12.44
C ILE A 71 12.73 -11.35 11.19
N ARG A 72 12.65 -10.47 10.21
CA ARG A 72 13.42 -10.55 8.97
C ARG A 72 14.19 -9.26 8.76
N ILE A 73 15.54 -9.35 8.68
CA ILE A 73 16.43 -8.21 8.48
C ILE A 73 17.35 -8.49 7.30
N SER A 74 17.31 -7.64 6.28
CA SER A 74 18.23 -7.76 5.14
C SER A 74 19.62 -7.19 5.49
N LEU A 75 20.66 -7.73 4.81
CA LEU A 75 22.04 -7.24 4.96
C LEU A 75 22.12 -5.73 4.65
N ALA A 76 21.47 -5.30 3.58
CA ALA A 76 21.46 -3.89 3.17
C ALA A 76 20.72 -2.96 4.15
N GLU A 77 19.67 -3.45 4.81
CA GLU A 77 18.95 -2.70 5.84
C GLU A 77 19.78 -2.57 7.10
N PHE A 78 20.45 -3.65 7.51
CA PHE A 78 21.33 -3.65 8.67
C PHE A 78 22.54 -2.73 8.46
N GLU A 79 23.23 -2.83 7.31
CA GLU A 79 24.33 -1.95 6.94
C GLU A 79 23.93 -0.47 6.98
N ARG A 80 22.81 -0.11 6.33
CA ARG A 80 22.27 1.25 6.34
C ARG A 80 21.98 1.76 7.74
N GLN A 81 21.42 0.90 8.61
CA GLN A 81 21.10 1.29 9.98
C GLN A 81 22.35 1.50 10.81
N LEU A 82 23.37 0.66 10.66
CA LEU A 82 24.66 0.86 11.31
C LEU A 82 25.33 2.16 10.84
N GLN A 83 25.35 2.43 9.53
CA GLN A 83 25.86 3.68 8.97
C GLN A 83 25.15 4.91 9.55
N LYS A 84 23.84 4.83 9.68
CA LYS A 84 23.00 5.91 10.24
C LYS A 84 23.27 6.14 11.74
N VAL A 85 23.42 5.07 12.52
CA VAL A 85 23.57 5.17 13.99
C VAL A 85 25.01 5.53 14.38
N PHE A 86 25.99 4.97 13.69
CA PHE A 86 27.40 5.10 14.06
C PHE A 86 28.20 6.03 13.14
N MET A 87 27.59 6.59 12.09
CA MET A 87 28.23 7.52 11.13
C MET A 87 29.54 6.98 10.56
N TYR A 88 29.55 5.71 10.09
CA TYR A 88 30.74 5.08 9.53
C TYR A 88 30.58 4.83 8.02
N ASP A 89 31.70 4.79 7.27
CA ASP A 89 31.73 4.67 5.81
C ASP A 89 32.22 3.31 5.30
N GLU A 90 32.72 2.45 6.19
CA GLU A 90 33.23 1.13 5.81
C GLU A 90 32.05 0.15 5.59
N GLY A 91 32.25 -0.88 4.78
CA GLY A 91 31.21 -1.85 4.45
C GLY A 91 30.90 -2.84 5.58
N LEU A 92 29.76 -3.53 5.47
CA LEU A 92 29.33 -4.58 6.39
C LEU A 92 30.38 -5.72 6.51
N ASP A 93 31.13 -6.00 5.44
CA ASP A 93 32.22 -6.96 5.40
C ASP A 93 33.34 -6.66 6.43
N ALA A 94 33.68 -5.40 6.61
CA ALA A 94 34.68 -4.99 7.63
C ALA A 94 34.15 -5.29 9.05
N ILE A 95 32.89 -5.02 9.33
CA ILE A 95 32.26 -5.30 10.62
C ILE A 95 32.16 -6.81 10.87
N LEU A 96 31.72 -7.58 9.89
CA LEU A 96 31.63 -9.04 10.00
C LEU A 96 33.02 -9.68 10.22
N THR A 97 34.02 -9.21 9.49
CA THR A 97 35.40 -9.64 9.65
C THR A 97 35.92 -9.36 11.08
N ALA A 98 35.69 -8.15 11.58
CA ALA A 98 36.11 -7.77 12.93
C ALA A 98 35.31 -8.50 14.03
N TYR A 99 34.04 -8.77 13.81
CA TYR A 99 33.17 -9.48 14.75
C TYR A 99 33.61 -10.94 14.93
N PHE A 100 33.85 -11.67 13.83
CA PHE A 100 34.23 -13.09 13.88
C PHE A 100 35.73 -13.34 13.93
N GLY A 101 36.59 -12.31 13.77
CA GLY A 101 38.03 -12.43 13.77
C GLY A 101 38.59 -13.25 12.59
N ARG A 102 37.79 -13.43 11.54
CA ARG A 102 38.16 -14.13 10.30
C ARG A 102 37.60 -13.40 9.11
N SER A 103 38.37 -13.36 8.02
CA SER A 103 37.96 -12.67 6.81
C SER A 103 36.63 -13.25 6.26
N VAL A 104 35.73 -12.38 5.88
CA VAL A 104 34.55 -12.75 5.07
C VAL A 104 35.06 -13.04 3.68
N ILE A 105 35.04 -14.30 3.29
CA ILE A 105 35.33 -14.70 1.91
C ILE A 105 34.00 -14.58 1.17
N ALA A 106 33.71 -13.38 0.67
CA ALA A 106 32.66 -13.26 -0.33
C ALA A 106 33.04 -14.19 -1.49
N GLN A 107 32.48 -15.37 -1.55
CA GLN A 107 32.42 -16.11 -2.80
C GLN A 107 31.57 -15.24 -3.73
N ALA A 108 32.20 -14.28 -4.39
CA ALA A 108 31.65 -13.64 -5.55
C ALA A 108 31.41 -14.76 -6.55
N GLU A 109 30.22 -15.32 -6.58
CA GLU A 109 29.84 -16.21 -7.67
C GLU A 109 30.16 -15.48 -8.97
N PRO A 110 30.95 -16.07 -9.87
CA PRO A 110 31.22 -15.46 -11.16
C PRO A 110 29.86 -15.10 -11.79
N ARG A 111 29.74 -13.96 -12.46
CA ARG A 111 28.53 -13.57 -13.20
C ARG A 111 28.02 -14.69 -14.13
N SER A 112 28.88 -15.65 -14.49
CA SER A 112 28.56 -16.89 -15.20
C SER A 112 27.58 -17.81 -14.42
N ASP A 113 27.72 -17.94 -13.09
CA ASP A 113 26.89 -18.87 -12.32
C ASP A 113 25.49 -18.30 -12.05
N ALA A 114 25.38 -17.02 -11.71
CA ALA A 114 24.08 -16.35 -11.61
C ALA A 114 23.28 -16.44 -12.92
N ARG A 115 23.94 -16.43 -14.08
CA ARG A 115 23.29 -16.65 -15.38
C ARG A 115 22.87 -18.10 -15.57
N ARG A 116 23.72 -19.08 -15.21
CA ARG A 116 23.39 -20.51 -15.27
C ARG A 116 22.15 -20.87 -14.43
N TYR A 117 22.00 -20.28 -13.23
CA TYR A 117 20.86 -20.54 -12.34
C TYR A 117 19.56 -19.90 -12.87
N LYS A 118 19.64 -18.70 -13.45
CA LYS A 118 18.50 -18.09 -14.14
C LYS A 118 18.06 -18.91 -15.35
N ASP A 119 19.02 -19.44 -16.09
CA ASP A 119 18.77 -20.32 -17.22
C ASP A 119 18.22 -21.69 -16.75
N ALA A 120 18.62 -22.19 -15.59
CA ALA A 120 18.05 -23.39 -14.99
C ALA A 120 16.62 -23.17 -14.53
N PHE A 121 16.32 -22.08 -13.81
CA PHE A 121 14.95 -21.72 -13.42
C PHE A 121 14.03 -21.61 -14.65
N THR A 122 14.47 -20.85 -15.66
CA THR A 122 13.70 -20.69 -16.90
C THR A 122 13.42 -22.02 -17.60
N ARG A 123 14.43 -22.92 -17.66
CA ARG A 123 14.25 -24.25 -18.24
C ARG A 123 13.28 -25.09 -17.45
N THR A 124 13.43 -25.15 -16.12
CA THR A 124 12.51 -25.91 -15.26
C THR A 124 11.08 -25.40 -15.36
N ILE A 125 10.87 -24.07 -15.37
CA ILE A 125 9.51 -23.54 -15.58
C ILE A 125 8.97 -23.91 -16.95
N ARG A 126 9.75 -23.80 -18.01
CA ARG A 126 9.33 -24.10 -19.39
C ARG A 126 9.08 -25.58 -19.62
N ASP A 127 9.97 -26.44 -19.11
CA ASP A 127 9.98 -27.88 -19.46
C ASP A 127 9.12 -28.70 -18.49
N ASP A 128 9.05 -28.30 -17.20
CA ASP A 128 8.42 -29.11 -16.15
C ASP A 128 7.13 -28.50 -15.58
N VAL A 129 6.96 -27.18 -15.64
CA VAL A 129 5.79 -26.49 -15.07
C VAL A 129 4.80 -26.07 -16.13
N LEU A 130 5.24 -25.31 -17.14
CA LEU A 130 4.36 -24.74 -18.17
C LEU A 130 3.48 -25.80 -18.86
N PRO A 131 3.99 -27.00 -19.25
CA PRO A 131 3.16 -28.00 -19.92
C PRO A 131 2.00 -28.53 -19.06
N LYS A 132 2.05 -28.36 -17.73
CA LYS A 132 0.96 -28.75 -16.82
C LYS A 132 -0.24 -27.78 -16.88
N TYR A 133 -0.04 -26.63 -17.45
CA TYR A 133 -1.01 -25.53 -17.48
C TYR A 133 -1.33 -25.07 -18.90
N ASP A 134 -1.02 -25.87 -19.92
CA ASP A 134 -1.32 -25.54 -21.32
C ASP A 134 -2.78 -25.10 -21.50
N ASP A 135 -2.99 -24.08 -22.34
CA ASP A 135 -4.29 -23.46 -22.63
C ASP A 135 -5.05 -22.88 -21.42
N SER A 136 -4.33 -22.57 -20.34
CA SER A 136 -4.92 -22.00 -19.14
C SER A 136 -4.49 -20.55 -18.92
N PRO A 137 -5.25 -19.75 -18.14
CA PRO A 137 -4.80 -18.40 -17.78
C PRO A 137 -3.44 -18.35 -17.09
N ALA A 138 -3.06 -19.39 -16.34
CA ALA A 138 -1.77 -19.48 -15.67
C ALA A 138 -0.61 -19.67 -16.66
N SER A 139 -0.79 -20.32 -17.80
CA SER A 139 0.26 -20.47 -18.81
C SER A 139 0.65 -19.10 -19.39
N LEU A 140 -0.32 -18.26 -19.70
CA LEU A 140 -0.08 -16.90 -20.20
C LEU A 140 0.71 -16.06 -19.18
N TRP A 141 0.36 -16.16 -17.90
CA TRP A 141 1.11 -15.51 -16.83
C TRP A 141 2.55 -16.01 -16.71
N LEU A 142 2.76 -17.35 -16.81
CA LEU A 142 4.10 -17.95 -16.75
C LEU A 142 4.96 -17.50 -17.94
N GLU A 143 4.43 -17.51 -19.15
CA GLU A 143 5.12 -17.08 -20.36
C GLU A 143 5.54 -15.61 -20.27
N GLU A 144 4.62 -14.74 -19.87
CA GLU A 144 4.92 -13.33 -19.68
C GLU A 144 5.95 -13.11 -18.58
N MET A 145 5.83 -13.81 -17.45
CA MET A 145 6.81 -13.76 -16.37
C MET A 145 8.22 -14.09 -16.89
N MET A 146 8.35 -15.08 -17.79
CA MET A 146 9.64 -15.49 -18.35
C MET A 146 10.15 -14.55 -19.44
N SER A 147 9.27 -13.96 -20.28
CA SER A 147 9.65 -13.19 -21.46
C SER A 147 10.27 -11.83 -21.15
N HIS A 148 9.86 -11.18 -20.09
CA HIS A 148 10.17 -9.77 -19.85
C HIS A 148 11.27 -9.50 -18.81
N MET A 149 11.95 -10.49 -18.26
CA MET A 149 12.99 -10.34 -17.23
C MET A 149 12.58 -9.33 -16.11
N ARG A 150 11.30 -9.27 -15.78
CA ARG A 150 10.73 -8.34 -14.81
C ARG A 150 11.28 -8.62 -13.40
N ARG A 151 11.11 -7.69 -12.47
CA ARG A 151 11.50 -7.85 -11.06
C ARG A 151 10.92 -9.12 -10.44
N THR A 152 9.73 -9.56 -10.87
CA THR A 152 9.09 -10.80 -10.43
C THR A 152 9.89 -12.02 -10.84
N TYR A 153 10.34 -12.12 -12.09
CA TYR A 153 11.20 -13.20 -12.56
C TYR A 153 12.52 -13.26 -11.78
N ARG A 154 13.18 -12.11 -11.57
CA ARG A 154 14.44 -12.05 -10.81
C ARG A 154 14.25 -12.53 -9.39
N TYR A 155 13.15 -12.12 -8.75
CA TYR A 155 12.83 -12.57 -7.40
C TYR A 155 12.70 -14.10 -7.34
N TRP A 156 11.92 -14.72 -8.25
CA TRP A 156 11.74 -16.15 -8.31
C TRP A 156 13.05 -16.89 -8.64
N ALA A 157 13.80 -16.43 -9.62
CA ALA A 157 15.06 -17.04 -10.02
C ALA A 157 16.13 -16.96 -8.91
N ASP A 158 16.16 -15.87 -8.15
CA ASP A 158 17.06 -15.70 -7.02
C ASP A 158 16.65 -16.63 -5.83
N GLN A 159 15.34 -16.82 -5.58
CA GLN A 159 14.89 -17.78 -4.55
C GLN A 159 15.09 -19.23 -5.01
N PHE A 160 14.90 -19.54 -6.29
CA PHE A 160 15.12 -20.87 -6.86
C PHE A 160 16.57 -21.37 -6.66
N LEU A 161 17.52 -20.47 -6.66
CA LEU A 161 18.91 -20.79 -6.38
C LEU A 161 19.10 -21.46 -5.01
N HIS A 162 18.28 -21.10 -4.03
CA HIS A 162 18.43 -21.52 -2.64
C HIS A 162 17.51 -22.65 -2.23
N GLU A 163 16.27 -22.61 -2.73
CA GLU A 163 15.21 -23.56 -2.38
C GLU A 163 14.39 -23.92 -3.63
N PRO A 164 14.96 -24.67 -4.60
CA PRO A 164 14.31 -24.92 -5.89
C PRO A 164 12.95 -25.59 -5.74
N ASP A 165 12.85 -26.62 -4.90
CA ASP A 165 11.59 -27.36 -4.71
C ASP A 165 10.50 -26.49 -4.08
N ALA A 166 10.85 -25.70 -3.06
CA ALA A 166 9.90 -24.79 -2.42
C ALA A 166 9.42 -23.68 -3.38
N VAL A 167 10.28 -23.19 -4.25
CA VAL A 167 9.92 -22.19 -5.27
C VAL A 167 8.98 -22.81 -6.31
N LEU A 168 9.28 -24.00 -6.79
CA LEU A 168 8.41 -24.68 -7.76
C LEU A 168 7.04 -25.00 -7.17
N GLU A 169 7.00 -25.45 -5.93
CA GLU A 169 5.73 -25.65 -5.20
C GLU A 169 4.91 -24.35 -5.12
N MET A 170 5.53 -23.23 -4.70
CA MET A 170 4.86 -21.94 -4.64
C MET A 170 4.36 -21.47 -6.01
N VAL A 171 5.14 -21.63 -7.08
CA VAL A 171 4.71 -21.29 -8.45
C VAL A 171 3.51 -22.15 -8.86
N GLN A 172 3.54 -23.45 -8.61
CA GLN A 172 2.41 -24.35 -8.92
C GLN A 172 1.16 -24.01 -8.11
N ILE A 173 1.29 -23.70 -6.82
CA ILE A 173 0.17 -23.23 -5.99
C ILE A 173 -0.45 -21.99 -6.60
N ILE A 174 0.36 -21.00 -7.00
CA ILE A 174 -0.15 -19.77 -7.62
C ILE A 174 -0.84 -20.07 -8.95
N CYS A 175 -0.27 -20.91 -9.80
CA CYS A 175 -0.92 -21.31 -11.04
C CYS A 175 -2.29 -21.97 -10.80
N ASN A 176 -2.36 -22.88 -9.83
CA ASN A 176 -3.61 -23.57 -9.49
C ASN A 176 -4.70 -22.59 -9.04
N ILE A 177 -4.39 -21.70 -8.09
CA ILE A 177 -5.39 -20.72 -7.60
C ILE A 177 -5.72 -19.65 -8.66
N TYR A 178 -4.77 -19.31 -9.53
CA TYR A 178 -4.98 -18.37 -10.62
C TYR A 178 -5.98 -18.88 -11.66
N ASN A 179 -5.96 -20.17 -11.94
CA ASN A 179 -6.88 -20.82 -12.88
C ASN A 179 -8.31 -20.97 -12.35
N VAL A 180 -8.49 -20.96 -11.02
CA VAL A 180 -9.79 -21.11 -10.37
C VAL A 180 -10.33 -19.82 -9.77
N LEU A 181 -9.79 -18.66 -10.20
CA LEU A 181 -10.30 -17.35 -9.80
C LEU A 181 -11.79 -17.22 -10.12
N PRO A 182 -12.55 -16.45 -9.33
CA PRO A 182 -13.96 -16.17 -9.60
C PRO A 182 -14.19 -15.66 -11.02
N LYS A 183 -15.30 -16.06 -11.61
CA LYS A 183 -15.73 -15.57 -12.93
C LYS A 183 -16.14 -14.10 -12.82
N GLU A 184 -16.13 -13.41 -13.94
CA GLU A 184 -16.59 -12.03 -14.01
C GLU A 184 -17.99 -11.87 -13.39
N GLY A 185 -18.15 -10.88 -12.51
CA GLY A 185 -19.37 -10.64 -11.78
C GLY A 185 -19.59 -11.49 -10.52
N GLN A 186 -18.73 -12.49 -10.27
CA GLN A 186 -18.75 -13.24 -9.01
C GLN A 186 -17.84 -12.62 -7.98
N LEU A 187 -18.28 -12.63 -6.72
CA LEU A 187 -17.50 -12.15 -5.59
C LEU A 187 -17.44 -13.23 -4.51
N VAL A 188 -16.22 -13.60 -4.10
CA VAL A 188 -15.95 -14.59 -3.07
C VAL A 188 -15.05 -13.97 -2.01
N ARG A 189 -15.30 -14.26 -0.72
CA ARG A 189 -14.39 -13.79 0.34
C ARG A 189 -13.01 -14.42 0.17
N LEU A 190 -11.96 -13.60 0.28
CA LEU A 190 -10.57 -14.06 0.16
C LEU A 190 -10.25 -15.21 1.14
N SER A 191 -10.77 -15.12 2.37
CA SER A 191 -10.62 -16.16 3.40
C SER A 191 -11.25 -17.49 3.00
N ASP A 192 -12.44 -17.46 2.37
CA ASP A 192 -13.16 -18.65 1.93
C ASP A 192 -12.45 -19.30 0.74
N PHE A 193 -12.04 -18.47 -0.23
CA PHE A 193 -11.23 -18.89 -1.37
C PHE A 193 -9.91 -19.52 -0.93
N ALA A 194 -9.19 -18.88 -0.01
CA ALA A 194 -7.93 -19.39 0.53
C ALA A 194 -8.14 -20.69 1.34
N THR A 195 -9.22 -20.80 2.11
CA THR A 195 -9.56 -22.02 2.83
C THR A 195 -9.87 -23.17 1.89
N GLN A 196 -10.67 -22.92 0.86
CA GLN A 196 -11.08 -23.92 -0.10
C GLN A 196 -9.90 -24.50 -0.89
N HIS A 197 -8.97 -23.66 -1.32
CA HIS A 197 -7.91 -24.05 -2.24
C HIS A 197 -6.55 -24.30 -1.58
N LEU A 198 -6.32 -23.73 -0.38
CA LEU A 198 -5.02 -23.78 0.32
C LEU A 198 -5.14 -24.30 1.75
N SER A 199 -6.35 -24.69 2.20
CA SER A 199 -6.63 -25.16 3.57
C SER A 199 -6.17 -24.19 4.67
N ASN A 200 -6.00 -22.90 4.34
CA ASN A 200 -5.57 -21.87 5.25
C ASN A 200 -6.21 -20.52 4.87
N SER A 201 -7.13 -20.04 5.69
CA SER A 201 -7.89 -18.80 5.43
C SER A 201 -7.03 -17.53 5.28
N ARG A 202 -5.80 -17.56 5.80
CA ARG A 202 -4.85 -16.43 5.78
C ARG A 202 -3.71 -16.60 4.79
N ALA A 203 -3.72 -17.66 3.99
CA ALA A 203 -2.61 -17.97 3.08
C ALA A 203 -2.34 -16.86 2.05
N LEU A 204 -3.36 -16.09 1.70
CA LEU A 204 -3.30 -15.00 0.70
C LEU A 204 -3.33 -13.60 1.31
N ASP A 205 -3.27 -13.46 2.64
CA ASP A 205 -3.18 -12.15 3.29
C ASP A 205 -1.97 -11.37 2.77
N PHE A 206 -2.08 -10.03 2.72
CA PHE A 206 -1.03 -9.14 2.19
C PHE A 206 0.37 -9.40 2.79
N HIS A 207 0.45 -9.75 4.06
CA HIS A 207 1.70 -10.04 4.78
C HIS A 207 2.07 -11.53 4.85
N SER A 208 1.28 -12.42 4.22
CA SER A 208 1.59 -13.85 4.17
C SER A 208 2.72 -14.15 3.17
N PRO A 209 3.35 -15.33 3.22
CA PRO A 209 4.36 -15.71 2.23
C PRO A 209 3.85 -15.77 0.78
N LEU A 210 2.60 -16.23 0.58
CA LEU A 210 1.99 -16.37 -0.76
C LEU A 210 1.28 -15.11 -1.23
N GLY A 211 0.72 -14.28 -0.33
CA GLY A 211 -0.06 -13.10 -0.69
C GLY A 211 0.65 -12.14 -1.65
N PRO A 212 1.86 -11.65 -1.33
CA PRO A 212 2.60 -10.77 -2.24
C PRO A 212 2.92 -11.39 -3.60
N LEU A 213 3.09 -12.69 -3.66
CA LEU A 213 3.37 -13.42 -4.90
C LEU A 213 2.11 -13.56 -5.75
N PHE A 214 1.00 -13.87 -5.11
CA PHE A 214 -0.29 -13.93 -5.77
C PHE A 214 -0.74 -12.56 -6.29
N LEU A 215 -0.55 -11.50 -5.50
CA LEU A 215 -0.80 -10.12 -5.93
C LEU A 215 0.02 -9.72 -7.16
N ARG A 216 1.25 -10.23 -7.31
CA ARG A 216 2.05 -10.01 -8.53
C ARG A 216 1.43 -10.70 -9.76
N ALA A 217 0.88 -11.90 -9.59
CA ALA A 217 0.18 -12.59 -10.66
C ALA A 217 -1.12 -11.85 -11.05
N LEU A 218 -1.87 -11.38 -10.05
CA LEU A 218 -3.08 -10.57 -10.28
C LEU A 218 -2.77 -9.22 -10.94
N SER A 219 -1.66 -8.56 -10.55
CA SER A 219 -1.22 -7.30 -11.17
C SER A 219 -0.98 -7.46 -12.67
N TYR A 220 -0.44 -8.60 -13.08
CA TYR A 220 -0.30 -8.94 -14.50
C TYR A 220 -1.68 -9.07 -15.17
N ARG A 221 -2.60 -9.85 -14.57
CA ARG A 221 -3.94 -10.09 -15.11
C ARG A 221 -4.73 -8.81 -15.38
N HIS A 222 -4.58 -7.83 -14.49
CA HIS A 222 -5.37 -6.59 -14.50
C HIS A 222 -4.59 -5.38 -15.03
N ASP A 223 -3.38 -5.59 -15.58
CA ASP A 223 -2.46 -4.52 -16.04
C ASP A 223 -2.27 -3.43 -14.97
N ALA A 224 -2.16 -3.86 -13.71
CA ALA A 224 -2.06 -2.98 -12.55
C ALA A 224 -0.64 -2.98 -11.97
N SER A 225 -0.29 -1.94 -11.23
CA SER A 225 0.95 -1.91 -10.45
C SER A 225 0.89 -2.93 -9.31
N VAL A 226 2.05 -3.50 -8.95
CA VAL A 226 2.14 -4.40 -7.80
C VAL A 226 1.88 -3.61 -6.52
N PRO A 227 0.89 -3.99 -5.69
CA PRO A 227 0.57 -3.31 -4.46
C PRO A 227 1.76 -3.19 -3.51
N SER A 228 1.98 -2.00 -2.98
CA SER A 228 2.99 -1.73 -1.95
C SER A 228 2.37 -1.48 -0.57
N VAL A 229 1.08 -1.22 -0.51
CA VAL A 229 0.29 -0.99 0.70
C VAL A 229 -0.95 -1.89 0.70
N LEU A 230 -1.48 -2.15 1.90
CA LEU A 230 -2.64 -3.01 2.10
C LEU A 230 -3.86 -2.55 1.26
N GLU A 231 -4.12 -1.26 1.22
CA GLU A 231 -5.28 -0.69 0.53
C GLU A 231 -5.26 -1.00 -0.98
N ASP A 232 -4.11 -0.88 -1.64
CA ASP A 232 -3.99 -1.23 -3.06
C ASP A 232 -4.15 -2.74 -3.29
N SER A 233 -3.81 -3.58 -2.30
CA SER A 233 -4.06 -5.02 -2.38
C SER A 233 -5.54 -5.36 -2.30
N ILE A 234 -6.31 -4.65 -1.46
CA ILE A 234 -7.77 -4.81 -1.36
C ILE A 234 -8.43 -4.52 -2.71
N ARG A 235 -8.01 -3.42 -3.38
CA ARG A 235 -8.50 -3.07 -4.73
C ARG A 235 -8.20 -4.15 -5.76
N LEU A 236 -6.96 -4.64 -5.78
CA LEU A 236 -6.54 -5.64 -6.74
C LEU A 236 -7.24 -7.00 -6.52
N TYR A 237 -7.43 -7.40 -5.26
CA TYR A 237 -8.23 -8.56 -4.93
C TYR A 237 -9.68 -8.39 -5.40
N LEU A 238 -10.28 -7.23 -5.16
CA LEU A 238 -11.65 -6.95 -5.59
C LEU A 238 -11.81 -7.01 -7.11
N GLN A 239 -10.85 -6.50 -7.89
CA GLN A 239 -10.81 -6.62 -9.35
C GLN A 239 -10.75 -8.08 -9.80
N ALA A 240 -10.10 -8.94 -9.01
CA ALA A 240 -10.03 -10.39 -9.27
C ALA A 240 -11.26 -11.17 -8.76
N GLY A 241 -12.30 -10.49 -8.26
CA GLY A 241 -13.49 -11.12 -7.68
C GLY A 241 -13.29 -11.66 -6.25
N LEU A 242 -12.23 -11.19 -5.55
CA LEU A 242 -11.90 -11.62 -4.20
C LEU A 242 -12.11 -10.46 -3.21
N LEU A 243 -13.03 -10.64 -2.26
CA LEU A 243 -13.33 -9.67 -1.22
C LEU A 243 -12.35 -9.87 -0.03
N SER A 244 -11.34 -9.03 0.09
CA SER A 244 -10.33 -9.12 1.15
C SER A 244 -10.78 -8.33 2.33
N ASP A 245 -11.13 -7.23 2.49
CA ASP A 245 -11.51 -6.48 3.70
C ASP A 245 -12.94 -5.91 3.58
N GLY A 246 -13.90 -6.81 3.59
CA GLY A 246 -15.28 -6.45 3.33
C GLY A 246 -15.95 -5.59 4.39
N VAL A 247 -15.47 -5.63 5.63
CA VAL A 247 -16.13 -4.99 6.79
C VAL A 247 -15.40 -3.74 7.26
N LEU A 248 -14.07 -3.76 7.36
CA LEU A 248 -13.31 -2.61 7.86
C LEU A 248 -13.15 -1.51 6.81
N SER A 249 -13.11 -1.88 5.52
CA SER A 249 -13.22 -0.90 4.44
C SER A 249 -14.67 -0.41 4.36
N HIS A 250 -14.90 0.86 4.70
CA HIS A 250 -16.25 1.44 4.77
C HIS A 250 -16.26 2.91 4.35
N VAL A 251 -17.45 3.44 4.12
CA VAL A 251 -17.69 4.84 3.78
C VAL A 251 -18.93 5.34 4.53
N THR A 252 -18.90 6.58 5.02
CA THR A 252 -20.05 7.24 5.61
C THR A 252 -20.75 8.08 4.54
N ILE A 253 -22.06 7.91 4.43
CA ILE A 253 -22.88 8.54 3.39
C ILE A 253 -24.15 9.16 3.96
N ARG A 254 -24.73 10.08 3.18
CA ARG A 254 -26.09 10.59 3.33
C ARG A 254 -26.69 10.82 1.96
N GLY A 255 -27.95 10.44 1.77
CA GLY A 255 -28.71 10.75 0.54
C GLY A 255 -28.18 10.00 -0.70
N VAL A 256 -27.73 8.75 -0.54
CA VAL A 256 -27.43 7.86 -1.66
C VAL A 256 -28.67 7.00 -1.93
N LYS A 257 -29.17 7.05 -3.15
CA LYS A 257 -30.32 6.24 -3.60
C LYS A 257 -29.82 4.93 -4.17
N ALA A 258 -30.28 3.81 -3.62
CA ALA A 258 -29.99 2.47 -4.10
C ALA A 258 -31.21 1.57 -3.91
N GLU A 259 -31.27 0.47 -4.66
CA GLU A 259 -32.27 -0.59 -4.45
C GLU A 259 -31.87 -1.47 -3.25
N ASP A 260 -31.81 -0.86 -2.08
CA ASP A 260 -31.45 -1.47 -0.82
C ASP A 260 -32.31 -0.86 0.30
N GLU A 261 -32.94 -1.71 1.11
CA GLU A 261 -33.91 -1.27 2.13
C GLU A 261 -33.24 -0.38 3.21
N ALA A 262 -31.99 -0.66 3.57
CA ALA A 262 -31.28 0.15 4.56
C ALA A 262 -30.95 1.54 3.99
N CYS A 263 -30.46 1.62 2.75
CA CYS A 263 -30.23 2.90 2.08
C CYS A 263 -31.52 3.71 1.97
N ALA A 264 -32.62 3.09 1.56
CA ALA A 264 -33.92 3.74 1.44
C ALA A 264 -34.44 4.25 2.79
N PHE A 265 -34.27 3.46 3.85
CA PHE A 265 -34.69 3.84 5.20
C PHE A 265 -33.96 5.07 5.71
N TYR A 266 -32.62 5.08 5.61
CA TYR A 266 -31.80 6.22 6.05
C TYR A 266 -32.00 7.46 5.17
N ASP A 267 -32.25 7.27 3.87
CA ASP A 267 -32.58 8.37 2.96
C ASP A 267 -33.89 9.05 3.34
N GLN A 268 -34.93 8.26 3.67
CA GLN A 268 -36.23 8.79 4.16
C GLN A 268 -36.08 9.57 5.47
N LEU A 269 -35.20 9.16 6.35
CA LEU A 269 -34.92 9.87 7.60
C LEU A 269 -34.03 11.12 7.39
N GLY A 270 -33.37 11.23 6.25
CA GLY A 270 -32.35 12.26 6.01
C GLY A 270 -31.11 12.08 6.85
N GLU A 271 -30.87 10.87 7.34
CA GLU A 271 -29.78 10.53 8.26
C GLU A 271 -28.56 9.97 7.54
N ALA A 272 -27.40 10.19 8.15
CA ALA A 272 -26.16 9.58 7.70
C ALA A 272 -26.03 8.13 8.21
N HIS A 273 -25.43 7.27 7.40
CA HIS A 273 -25.13 5.90 7.79
C HIS A 273 -23.82 5.41 7.15
N VAL A 274 -23.35 4.25 7.60
CA VAL A 274 -22.11 3.65 7.12
C VAL A 274 -22.43 2.46 6.21
N LEU A 275 -21.80 2.42 5.03
CA LEU A 275 -21.79 1.26 4.16
C LEU A 275 -20.39 0.63 4.17
N THR A 276 -20.33 -0.66 4.43
CA THR A 276 -19.10 -1.44 4.28
C THR A 276 -18.87 -1.77 2.80
N LEU A 277 -17.63 -2.12 2.44
CA LEU A 277 -17.31 -2.59 1.08
C LEU A 277 -18.20 -3.79 0.69
N GLU A 278 -18.47 -4.69 1.63
CA GLU A 278 -19.35 -5.85 1.38
C GLU A 278 -20.80 -5.41 1.09
N ASN A 279 -21.35 -4.40 1.80
CA ASN A 279 -22.66 -3.85 1.48
C ASN A 279 -22.67 -3.26 0.07
N ILE A 280 -21.68 -2.42 -0.25
CA ILE A 280 -21.61 -1.72 -1.55
C ILE A 280 -21.47 -2.72 -2.71
N CYS A 281 -20.72 -3.81 -2.52
CA CYS A 281 -20.59 -4.85 -3.54
C CYS A 281 -21.88 -5.61 -3.84
N ARG A 282 -22.87 -5.55 -2.95
CA ARG A 282 -24.21 -6.12 -3.17
C ARG A 282 -25.16 -5.15 -3.86
N LEU A 283 -24.83 -3.85 -3.90
CA LEU A 283 -25.64 -2.87 -4.61
C LEU A 283 -25.53 -3.08 -6.13
N GLY A 284 -26.64 -3.24 -6.80
CA GLY A 284 -26.68 -3.30 -8.27
C GLY A 284 -26.41 -1.95 -8.92
N ALA A 285 -26.99 -0.89 -8.34
CA ALA A 285 -26.86 0.49 -8.79
C ALA A 285 -26.96 1.46 -7.59
N ALA A 286 -26.38 2.64 -7.75
CA ALA A 286 -26.55 3.75 -6.84
C ALA A 286 -26.62 5.06 -7.61
N SER A 287 -27.42 6.03 -7.15
CA SER A 287 -27.55 7.34 -7.76
C SER A 287 -27.55 8.46 -6.71
N ALA A 288 -27.29 9.68 -7.19
CA ALA A 288 -27.20 10.88 -6.37
C ALA A 288 -28.38 11.83 -6.61
N TYR A 289 -28.67 12.71 -5.64
CA TYR A 289 -29.60 13.80 -5.83
C TYR A 289 -29.05 14.85 -6.81
N GLY A 290 -29.82 15.17 -7.86
CA GLY A 290 -29.41 16.11 -8.89
C GLY A 290 -28.13 15.74 -9.62
N ASP A 291 -27.82 14.45 -9.66
CA ASP A 291 -26.60 13.88 -10.27
C ASP A 291 -25.31 14.53 -9.73
N LYS A 292 -25.29 14.95 -8.48
CA LYS A 292 -24.15 15.58 -7.82
C LYS A 292 -23.81 14.89 -6.52
N VAL A 293 -22.52 14.57 -6.35
CA VAL A 293 -21.97 13.96 -5.14
C VAL A 293 -20.99 14.92 -4.51
N PHE A 294 -21.27 15.32 -3.28
CA PHE A 294 -20.38 16.20 -2.50
C PHE A 294 -19.57 15.36 -1.54
N ILE A 295 -18.28 15.31 -1.78
CA ILE A 295 -17.33 14.46 -1.07
C ILE A 295 -16.48 15.33 -0.15
N VAL A 296 -16.44 14.98 1.13
CA VAL A 296 -15.57 15.66 2.11
C VAL A 296 -14.65 14.67 2.81
N GLU A 297 -13.43 15.11 3.14
CA GLU A 297 -12.47 14.29 3.85
C GLU A 297 -12.81 14.22 5.35
N SER A 298 -13.09 15.35 5.95
CA SER A 298 -13.25 15.48 7.40
C SER A 298 -14.64 15.02 7.86
N SER A 299 -14.69 14.11 8.85
CA SER A 299 -15.93 13.72 9.51
C SER A 299 -16.61 14.87 10.23
N TYR A 300 -15.86 15.85 10.73
CA TYR A 300 -16.42 17.06 11.36
C TYR A 300 -17.13 17.94 10.32
N VAL A 301 -16.53 18.13 9.14
CA VAL A 301 -17.16 18.87 8.02
C VAL A 301 -18.42 18.13 7.56
N PHE A 302 -18.34 16.81 7.41
CA PHE A 302 -19.48 15.98 7.03
C PHE A 302 -20.64 16.10 8.02
N SER A 303 -20.37 15.96 9.32
CA SER A 303 -21.39 16.08 10.38
C SER A 303 -22.03 17.47 10.38
N ALA A 304 -21.24 18.52 10.28
CA ALA A 304 -21.74 19.91 10.24
C ALA A 304 -22.57 20.21 8.99
N LEU A 305 -22.23 19.60 7.85
CA LEU A 305 -23.04 19.70 6.63
C LEU A 305 -24.36 18.93 6.77
N CYS A 306 -24.36 17.74 7.38
CA CYS A 306 -25.58 17.00 7.65
C CYS A 306 -26.57 17.79 8.52
N GLU A 307 -26.05 18.49 9.53
CA GLU A 307 -26.85 19.35 10.40
C GLU A 307 -27.42 20.57 9.65
N ARG A 308 -26.56 21.30 8.92
CA ARG A 308 -26.97 22.51 8.19
C ARG A 308 -27.93 22.25 7.04
N LEU A 309 -27.79 21.10 6.40
CA LEU A 309 -28.62 20.66 5.28
C LEU A 309 -29.75 19.73 5.73
N SER A 310 -30.10 19.75 7.02
CA SER A 310 -31.25 19.01 7.55
C SER A 310 -32.51 19.42 6.80
N GLY A 311 -33.31 18.42 6.33
CA GLY A 311 -34.51 18.65 5.53
C GLY A 311 -34.24 18.88 4.04
N HIS A 312 -33.00 18.97 3.58
CA HIS A 312 -32.66 19.10 2.16
C HIS A 312 -32.12 17.80 1.59
N ASN A 313 -32.58 17.50 0.38
CA ASN A 313 -32.15 16.29 -0.34
C ASN A 313 -30.83 16.55 -1.07
N CYS A 314 -29.71 16.01 -0.56
CA CYS A 314 -28.39 16.08 -1.17
C CYS A 314 -27.61 14.80 -0.90
N THR A 315 -26.64 14.48 -1.77
CA THR A 315 -25.78 13.30 -1.61
C THR A 315 -24.42 13.73 -1.09
N LEU A 316 -24.13 13.33 0.15
CA LEU A 316 -22.86 13.58 0.83
C LEU A 316 -22.11 12.26 1.02
N VAL A 317 -20.80 12.31 0.81
CA VAL A 317 -19.87 11.18 1.05
C VAL A 317 -18.71 11.66 1.91
N CYS A 318 -18.40 10.94 2.98
CA CYS A 318 -17.24 11.20 3.81
C CYS A 318 -16.18 10.13 3.56
N THR A 319 -14.98 10.54 3.12
CA THR A 319 -13.86 9.62 2.90
C THR A 319 -13.10 9.29 4.17
N GLY A 320 -13.29 10.07 5.25
CA GLY A 320 -12.55 9.90 6.50
C GLY A 320 -11.03 10.04 6.28
N ASP A 321 -10.27 9.12 6.85
CA ASP A 321 -8.82 9.18 6.82
C ASP A 321 -8.17 8.82 5.47
N GLY A 322 -8.96 8.52 4.43
CA GLY A 322 -8.39 8.22 3.13
C GLY A 322 -9.38 7.74 2.07
N PHE A 323 -8.89 7.66 0.85
CA PHE A 323 -9.61 7.12 -0.29
C PHE A 323 -9.44 5.59 -0.34
N ASN A 324 -10.34 4.86 0.33
CA ASN A 324 -10.32 3.41 0.45
C ASN A 324 -11.18 2.72 -0.63
N ALA A 325 -11.13 1.38 -0.69
CA ALA A 325 -11.84 0.58 -1.68
C ALA A 325 -13.37 0.71 -1.60
N ALA A 326 -13.94 0.93 -0.40
CA ALA A 326 -15.37 1.16 -0.24
C ALA A 326 -15.80 2.49 -0.87
N VAL A 327 -15.03 3.56 -0.64
CA VAL A 327 -15.26 4.87 -1.27
C VAL A 327 -15.19 4.74 -2.79
N GLU A 328 -14.10 4.15 -3.31
CA GLU A 328 -13.89 3.97 -4.75
C GLU A 328 -15.05 3.19 -5.38
N ARG A 329 -15.41 2.05 -4.81
CA ARG A 329 -16.50 1.22 -5.33
C ARG A 329 -17.86 1.94 -5.33
N LEU A 330 -18.17 2.73 -4.30
CA LEU A 330 -19.38 3.54 -4.24
C LEU A 330 -19.38 4.62 -5.32
N LEU A 331 -18.26 5.36 -5.46
CA LEU A 331 -18.16 6.41 -6.48
C LEU A 331 -18.27 5.84 -7.90
N ASP A 332 -17.73 4.64 -8.17
CA ASP A 332 -17.90 3.95 -9.44
C ASP A 332 -19.37 3.69 -9.77
N LEU A 333 -20.19 3.28 -8.78
CA LEU A 333 -21.62 3.09 -8.96
C LEU A 333 -22.34 4.41 -9.24
N LEU A 334 -21.99 5.47 -8.50
CA LEU A 334 -22.58 6.80 -8.68
C LEU A 334 -22.21 7.42 -10.03
N ILE A 335 -20.97 7.28 -10.46
CA ILE A 335 -20.50 7.73 -11.79
C ILE A 335 -21.21 6.98 -12.91
N LYS A 336 -21.41 5.67 -12.78
CA LYS A 336 -22.17 4.86 -13.77
C LYS A 336 -23.61 5.33 -13.94
N SER A 337 -24.21 5.93 -12.92
CA SER A 337 -25.53 6.54 -12.98
C SER A 337 -25.56 7.98 -13.50
N GLY A 338 -24.38 8.54 -13.88
CA GLY A 338 -24.27 9.89 -14.46
C GLY A 338 -23.84 10.96 -13.46
N ALA A 339 -23.45 10.62 -12.25
CA ALA A 339 -23.11 11.61 -11.24
C ALA A 339 -21.78 12.35 -11.53
N VAL A 340 -21.73 13.61 -11.10
CA VAL A 340 -20.55 14.48 -11.10
C VAL A 340 -20.05 14.63 -9.67
N LEU A 341 -18.75 14.50 -9.44
CA LEU A 341 -18.11 14.52 -8.14
C LEU A 341 -17.55 15.92 -7.82
N TYR A 342 -17.82 16.39 -6.61
CA TYR A 342 -17.25 17.60 -6.02
C TYR A 342 -16.53 17.22 -4.74
N TYR A 343 -15.21 17.41 -4.66
CA TYR A 343 -14.39 17.01 -3.51
C TYR A 343 -13.77 18.19 -2.80
N ALA A 344 -13.96 18.24 -1.49
CA ALA A 344 -13.32 19.16 -0.57
C ALA A 344 -12.58 18.41 0.55
N GLY A 345 -11.27 18.49 0.56
CA GLY A 345 -10.40 18.02 1.64
C GLY A 345 -9.75 19.19 2.37
N ASN A 346 -8.89 18.85 3.32
CA ASN A 346 -7.97 19.85 3.86
C ASN A 346 -7.00 20.32 2.78
N ILE A 347 -6.60 21.57 2.84
CA ILE A 347 -5.57 22.10 1.95
C ILE A 347 -4.20 21.77 2.56
N ASP A 348 -3.78 20.52 2.37
CA ASP A 348 -2.50 19.95 2.76
C ASP A 348 -2.04 18.93 1.71
N TYR A 349 -0.85 18.34 1.87
CA TYR A 349 -0.33 17.36 0.92
C TYR A 349 -1.19 16.10 0.82
N LYS A 350 -1.83 15.67 1.92
CA LYS A 350 -2.71 14.50 1.95
C LYS A 350 -4.00 14.77 1.17
N GLY A 351 -4.68 15.87 1.48
CA GLY A 351 -5.93 16.27 0.82
C GLY A 351 -5.74 16.50 -0.69
N LEU A 352 -4.63 17.17 -1.09
CA LEU A 352 -4.28 17.33 -2.50
C LEU A 352 -3.98 15.99 -3.18
N THR A 353 -3.31 15.05 -2.50
CA THR A 353 -3.03 13.72 -3.07
C THR A 353 -4.31 12.92 -3.31
N ILE A 354 -5.29 13.01 -2.39
CA ILE A 354 -6.60 12.36 -2.57
C ILE A 354 -7.35 13.01 -3.73
N ALA A 355 -7.38 14.35 -3.79
CA ALA A 355 -8.03 15.09 -4.87
C ALA A 355 -7.45 14.73 -6.25
N ASP A 356 -6.13 14.67 -6.36
CA ASP A 356 -5.46 14.33 -7.63
C ASP A 356 -5.69 12.87 -8.02
N LYS A 357 -5.75 11.95 -7.05
CA LYS A 357 -6.11 10.55 -7.29
C LYS A 357 -7.54 10.43 -7.83
N LEU A 358 -8.49 11.16 -7.26
CA LEU A 358 -9.87 11.23 -7.75
C LEU A 358 -9.93 11.79 -9.19
N TYR A 359 -9.15 12.83 -9.47
CA TYR A 359 -9.05 13.37 -10.82
C TYR A 359 -8.47 12.36 -11.82
N GLN A 360 -7.45 11.62 -11.45
CA GLN A 360 -6.88 10.58 -12.29
C GLN A 360 -7.87 9.44 -12.58
N CYS A 361 -8.71 9.07 -11.59
CA CYS A 361 -9.73 8.04 -11.76
C CYS A 361 -10.92 8.50 -12.60
N TYR A 362 -11.41 9.73 -12.39
CA TYR A 362 -12.71 10.17 -12.90
C TYR A 362 -12.66 11.32 -13.91
N GLY A 363 -11.48 11.91 -14.14
CA GLY A 363 -11.24 12.90 -15.16
C GLY A 363 -12.21 14.10 -15.09
N LYS A 364 -12.95 14.34 -16.18
CA LYS A 364 -13.90 15.48 -16.31
C LYS A 364 -15.13 15.38 -15.41
N LEU A 365 -15.40 14.22 -14.82
CA LEU A 365 -16.52 14.03 -13.89
C LEU A 365 -16.15 14.39 -12.45
N PHE A 366 -14.90 14.79 -12.22
CA PHE A 366 -14.37 15.24 -10.94
C PHE A 366 -14.09 16.73 -10.96
N ASN A 367 -14.49 17.44 -9.90
CA ASN A 367 -14.24 18.84 -9.68
C ASN A 367 -13.57 19.06 -8.30
N PRO A 368 -12.40 19.68 -8.23
CA PRO A 368 -11.89 20.21 -6.98
C PRO A 368 -12.86 21.28 -6.46
N TRP A 369 -13.20 21.20 -5.19
CA TRP A 369 -14.21 22.08 -4.61
C TRP A 369 -13.58 22.94 -3.51
N ARG A 370 -13.58 24.27 -3.73
CA ARG A 370 -12.98 25.25 -2.81
C ARG A 370 -11.46 25.08 -2.65
N TYR A 371 -10.76 24.83 -3.77
CA TYR A 371 -9.30 24.80 -3.82
C TYR A 371 -8.70 26.06 -4.45
N SER A 372 -9.46 27.19 -4.51
CA SER A 372 -8.94 28.44 -5.04
C SER A 372 -8.00 29.12 -4.05
N LYS A 373 -7.14 30.01 -4.59
CA LYS A 373 -6.27 30.86 -3.74
C LYS A 373 -7.08 31.69 -2.75
N ALA A 374 -8.26 32.22 -3.13
CA ALA A 374 -9.13 32.98 -2.27
C ALA A 374 -9.66 32.15 -1.10
N ASP A 375 -10.08 30.91 -1.34
CA ASP A 375 -10.52 29.99 -0.29
C ASP A 375 -9.36 29.69 0.69
N TYR A 376 -8.15 29.46 0.17
CA TYR A 376 -6.96 29.25 1.01
C TYR A 376 -6.64 30.46 1.86
N GLU A 377 -6.73 31.67 1.32
CA GLU A 377 -6.50 32.91 2.07
C GLU A 377 -7.54 33.13 3.18
N LEU A 378 -8.81 32.75 2.96
CA LEU A 378 -9.83 32.73 4.01
C LEU A 378 -9.50 31.77 5.15
N LEU A 379 -8.86 30.63 4.84
CA LEU A 379 -8.47 29.62 5.80
C LEU A 379 -7.14 29.91 6.50
N SER A 380 -6.34 30.85 6.00
CA SER A 380 -4.95 31.06 6.43
C SER A 380 -4.79 31.66 7.83
N VAL A 381 -5.88 32.01 8.52
CA VAL A 381 -5.87 32.52 9.88
C VAL A 381 -5.96 31.37 10.90
N GLY A 382 -4.85 31.01 11.54
CA GLY A 382 -4.79 29.95 12.56
C GLY A 382 -4.25 28.59 12.06
N ASN A 383 -3.43 28.60 11.02
CA ASN A 383 -2.96 27.41 10.33
C ASN A 383 -1.89 26.61 11.06
N GLU A 384 -1.98 25.30 10.92
CA GLU A 384 -0.91 24.37 11.28
C GLU A 384 0.25 24.48 10.27
N TYR A 385 1.49 24.36 10.77
CA TYR A 385 2.65 24.30 9.89
C TYR A 385 2.73 22.95 9.20
N LEU A 386 3.07 22.93 7.90
CA LEU A 386 3.42 21.72 7.20
C LEU A 386 4.70 21.14 7.80
N LEU A 387 4.71 19.83 7.99
CA LEU A 387 5.94 19.11 8.32
C LEU A 387 6.97 19.30 7.20
N PRO A 388 8.28 19.18 7.49
CA PRO A 388 9.31 19.27 6.47
C PRO A 388 8.96 18.38 5.26
N ASP A 389 9.10 18.97 4.07
CA ASP A 389 8.68 18.34 2.82
C ASP A 389 9.59 17.15 2.46
N ASP A 390 9.21 15.96 2.85
CA ASP A 390 9.79 14.70 2.40
C ASP A 390 9.21 14.24 1.05
N ARG A 391 8.23 14.98 0.50
CA ARG A 391 7.51 14.71 -0.77
C ARG A 391 7.86 15.71 -1.87
N LYS A 392 9.15 15.96 -2.06
CA LYS A 392 9.64 16.91 -3.10
C LYS A 392 9.20 16.54 -4.51
N ASP A 393 8.99 15.25 -4.77
CA ASP A 393 8.63 14.71 -6.09
C ASP A 393 7.12 14.65 -6.32
N LEU A 394 6.28 15.19 -5.41
CA LEU A 394 4.84 15.20 -5.59
C LEU A 394 4.47 16.12 -6.76
N ALA A 395 3.77 15.58 -7.76
CA ALA A 395 3.21 16.29 -8.89
C ALA A 395 1.70 16.08 -8.96
N MET A 396 0.96 17.07 -9.45
CA MET A 396 -0.50 17.00 -9.64
C MET A 396 -0.82 16.97 -11.13
N HIS A 397 -1.86 16.22 -11.50
CA HIS A 397 -2.33 16.07 -12.87
C HIS A 397 -3.42 17.09 -13.23
N ASN A 398 -4.09 17.65 -12.20
CA ASN A 398 -5.05 18.72 -12.33
C ASN A 398 -4.38 20.08 -12.15
N GLU A 399 -4.67 21.07 -13.03
CA GLU A 399 -4.02 22.39 -13.02
C GLU A 399 -4.32 23.20 -11.75
N GLU A 400 -5.55 23.16 -11.24
CA GLU A 400 -5.95 23.89 -10.03
C GLU A 400 -5.24 23.31 -8.80
N LEU A 401 -5.16 21.97 -8.68
CA LEU A 401 -4.44 21.28 -7.62
C LEU A 401 -2.92 21.54 -7.72
N ALA A 402 -2.36 21.63 -8.92
CA ALA A 402 -0.96 21.97 -9.12
C ALA A 402 -0.64 23.42 -8.69
N ALA A 403 -1.54 24.36 -8.98
CA ALA A 403 -1.41 25.74 -8.51
C ALA A 403 -1.48 25.82 -6.97
N MET A 404 -2.40 25.07 -6.35
CA MET A 404 -2.52 24.98 -4.89
C MET A 404 -1.28 24.34 -4.25
N LEU A 405 -0.75 23.25 -4.84
CA LEU A 405 0.49 22.63 -4.36
C LEU A 405 1.67 23.63 -4.38
N SER A 406 1.77 24.43 -5.43
CA SER A 406 2.80 25.47 -5.55
C SER A 406 2.64 26.54 -4.47
N LEU A 407 1.40 26.92 -4.15
CA LEU A 407 1.09 27.86 -3.08
C LEU A 407 1.44 27.29 -1.70
N LEU A 408 1.09 26.04 -1.41
CA LEU A 408 1.45 25.33 -0.18
C LEU A 408 2.98 25.28 0.03
N ARG A 409 3.73 24.93 -1.03
CA ARG A 409 5.20 24.89 -0.99
C ARG A 409 5.79 26.28 -0.68
N LYS A 410 5.18 27.34 -1.24
CA LYS A 410 5.63 28.72 -1.02
C LYS A 410 5.33 29.23 0.40
N THR A 411 4.17 28.90 0.94
CA THR A 411 3.71 29.38 2.25
C THR A 411 4.21 28.52 3.41
N GLY A 412 4.43 27.22 3.17
CA GLY A 412 4.76 26.25 4.21
C GLY A 412 3.64 26.01 5.22
N LYS A 413 2.38 26.33 4.87
CA LYS A 413 1.23 26.25 5.79
C LYS A 413 0.09 25.45 5.19
N SER A 414 -0.47 24.54 6.00
CA SER A 414 -1.71 23.82 5.68
C SER A 414 -2.94 24.62 6.13
N ALA A 415 -4.12 24.23 5.65
CA ALA A 415 -5.37 24.83 6.05
C ALA A 415 -6.47 23.79 6.21
N SER A 416 -7.17 23.82 7.34
CA SER A 416 -8.35 22.96 7.56
C SER A 416 -9.55 23.48 6.77
N SER A 417 -10.32 22.58 6.17
CA SER A 417 -11.54 22.92 5.44
C SER A 417 -12.75 23.25 6.34
N LEU A 418 -12.66 22.99 7.65
CA LEU A 418 -13.76 23.15 8.59
C LEU A 418 -14.37 24.58 8.61
N PRO A 419 -13.64 25.68 8.54
CA PRO A 419 -14.22 27.03 8.50
C PRO A 419 -15.08 27.31 7.26
N LEU A 420 -14.95 26.53 6.19
CA LEU A 420 -15.71 26.69 4.94
C LEU A 420 -17.09 26.00 4.98
N VAL A 421 -17.50 25.35 6.06
CA VAL A 421 -18.78 24.59 6.14
C VAL A 421 -19.98 25.45 5.71
N GLY A 422 -20.02 26.72 6.08
CA GLY A 422 -21.07 27.66 5.64
C GLY A 422 -21.12 27.79 4.13
N LEU A 423 -19.98 28.06 3.51
CA LEU A 423 -19.85 28.22 2.06
C LEU A 423 -20.12 26.90 1.32
N PHE A 424 -19.73 25.75 1.89
CA PHE A 424 -20.08 24.45 1.32
C PHE A 424 -21.59 24.23 1.29
N ALA A 425 -22.31 24.57 2.36
CA ALA A 425 -23.76 24.43 2.43
C ALA A 425 -24.45 25.35 1.40
N GLU A 426 -24.00 26.62 1.29
CA GLU A 426 -24.51 27.58 0.29
C GLU A 426 -24.29 27.07 -1.14
N ASP A 427 -23.09 26.55 -1.45
CA ASP A 427 -22.78 25.98 -2.76
C ASP A 427 -23.70 24.79 -3.08
N ILE A 428 -23.91 23.88 -2.12
CA ILE A 428 -24.79 22.71 -2.30
C ILE A 428 -26.21 23.17 -2.61
N CYS A 429 -26.75 24.12 -1.82
CA CYS A 429 -28.08 24.68 -2.05
C CYS A 429 -28.16 25.31 -3.44
N ALA A 430 -27.20 26.14 -3.82
CA ALA A 430 -27.17 26.78 -5.15
C ALA A 430 -27.08 25.74 -6.29
N MET A 431 -26.21 24.75 -6.17
CA MET A 431 -26.00 23.72 -7.21
C MET A 431 -27.21 22.79 -7.38
N LEU A 432 -28.00 22.58 -6.33
CA LEU A 432 -29.17 21.70 -6.33
C LEU A 432 -30.50 22.47 -6.44
N ASN A 433 -30.46 23.82 -6.53
CA ASN A 433 -31.62 24.71 -6.51
C ASN A 433 -32.52 24.45 -5.29
N LEU A 434 -31.94 24.32 -4.10
CA LEU A 434 -32.64 24.15 -2.83
C LEU A 434 -32.98 25.54 -2.26
N GLU A 435 -34.20 25.72 -1.76
CA GLU A 435 -34.65 26.98 -1.11
C GLU A 435 -34.29 26.99 0.38
#